data_24666e716b49cffeab6f35f44d1d2cc7
#
_entry.id   24666e716b49cffeab6f35f44d1d2cc7
#
_cell.length_a   1.000
_cell.length_b   1.000
_cell.length_c   1.000
_cell.angle_alpha   90.00
_cell.angle_beta   90.00
_cell.angle_gamma   90.00
#
_symmetry.space_group_name_H-M   'P 1'
#
loop_
_entity.id
_entity.type
_entity.pdbx_description
1 polymer ?
#
loop_
_entity_poly.entity_id
_entity_poly.type
_entity_poly.pdbx_seq_one_letter_code
_entity_poly.pdbx_strand_id
1 'polypeptide(L)'
;MKSEIGEVVRTAEIIHYAAEEGLRLEGEVLEGGAFDAGSKKKIAVVRREPVGLVLAISPFNYPVNLAGSKIAPALIAGDVVAFKPPTQGSISGLLLVEAFVEAGIPAGVLNSITGRGSVIGDYIVEHKAVDFINFTGSTPVGENIGRLAAMRPIMLELGGKDAAIVLEDADLDLTAKNIVAGAFDYSGQRCTAIKRVLVMDSVADELVEKVTALVGNITVGMPEESASVTPLIDTKAADFVQGLIDDAVEQGATAKTELKREGNLIYPAVFDHVTTDMRLAWEEPFGPVLPFIRVSSVEEAIKISNESEFGLQGAVFTQDYPRAFAIAEQLEVGTVHINNKTQRGTDNFPFLGVKGSGAGTQGVKYSIEAMTRVKSTVFDIANY
;
A
#
# COMPACT_ATOMS: atom_id res chain seq x y z
N MET A 1 7.92 -14.85 13.04
CA MET A 1 9.13 -15.51 12.45
C MET A 1 8.96 -15.90 10.98
N LYS A 2 7.95 -16.70 10.56
CA LYS A 2 7.81 -17.03 9.12
C LYS A 2 7.50 -15.83 8.24
N SER A 3 6.70 -14.90 8.69
CA SER A 3 6.34 -13.66 7.98
C SER A 3 7.52 -12.70 7.84
N GLU A 4 8.34 -12.57 8.87
CA GLU A 4 9.50 -11.68 8.87
C GLU A 4 10.61 -12.21 7.94
N ILE A 5 10.85 -13.52 7.93
CA ILE A 5 11.76 -14.16 6.97
C ILE A 5 11.23 -13.93 5.55
N GLY A 6 9.92 -14.08 5.34
CA GLY A 6 9.28 -13.82 4.05
C GLY A 6 9.45 -12.38 3.58
N GLU A 7 9.40 -11.40 4.48
CA GLU A 7 9.66 -10.00 4.17
C GLU A 7 11.09 -9.77 3.65
N VAL A 8 12.08 -10.34 4.34
CA VAL A 8 13.51 -10.19 3.95
C VAL A 8 13.78 -10.86 2.60
N VAL A 9 13.28 -12.08 2.38
CA VAL A 9 13.43 -12.80 1.09
C VAL A 9 12.80 -11.99 -0.04
N ARG A 10 11.56 -11.53 0.13
CA ARG A 10 10.88 -10.68 -0.85
C ARG A 10 11.63 -9.38 -1.12
N THR A 11 12.27 -8.80 -0.10
CA THR A 11 13.07 -7.58 -0.29
C THR A 11 14.29 -7.85 -1.16
N ALA A 12 14.97 -8.98 -0.96
CA ALA A 12 16.08 -9.39 -1.81
C ALA A 12 15.63 -9.60 -3.27
N GLU A 13 14.46 -10.21 -3.49
CA GLU A 13 13.86 -10.36 -4.82
C GLU A 13 13.56 -9.03 -5.48
N ILE A 14 13.01 -8.04 -4.74
CA ILE A 14 12.78 -6.68 -5.24
C ILE A 14 14.09 -6.02 -5.67
N ILE A 15 15.14 -6.10 -4.84
CA ILE A 15 16.45 -5.50 -5.13
C ILE A 15 17.04 -6.13 -6.39
N HIS A 16 16.99 -7.46 -6.50
CA HIS A 16 17.47 -8.18 -7.67
C HIS A 16 16.69 -7.79 -8.93
N TYR A 17 15.36 -7.80 -8.85
CA TYR A 17 14.51 -7.42 -9.99
C TYR A 17 14.70 -5.94 -10.38
N ALA A 18 14.94 -5.04 -9.43
CA ALA A 18 15.25 -3.64 -9.73
C ALA A 18 16.56 -3.51 -10.52
N ALA A 19 17.59 -4.27 -10.15
CA ALA A 19 18.86 -4.28 -10.88
C ALA A 19 18.69 -4.76 -12.33
N GLU A 20 17.87 -5.79 -12.56
CA GLU A 20 17.56 -6.29 -13.91
C GLU A 20 16.69 -5.32 -14.71
N GLU A 21 15.68 -4.71 -14.07
CA GLU A 21 14.76 -3.79 -14.75
C GLU A 21 15.44 -2.47 -15.13
N GLY A 22 16.42 -2.03 -14.36
CA GLY A 22 17.21 -0.83 -14.68
C GLY A 22 17.95 -0.94 -16.01
N LEU A 23 18.29 -2.16 -16.46
CA LEU A 23 18.89 -2.40 -17.77
C LEU A 23 17.93 -2.13 -18.94
N ARG A 24 16.62 -2.00 -18.66
CA ARG A 24 15.56 -1.71 -19.65
C ARG A 24 15.13 -0.25 -19.63
N LEU A 25 15.86 0.60 -18.88
CA LEU A 25 15.61 2.06 -18.85
C LEU A 25 16.16 2.68 -20.14
N GLU A 26 15.32 2.74 -21.16
CA GLU A 26 15.69 3.20 -22.49
C GLU A 26 15.34 4.67 -22.74
N GLY A 27 15.99 5.27 -23.74
CA GLY A 27 15.62 6.56 -24.33
C GLY A 27 14.89 6.37 -25.66
N GLU A 28 14.57 7.48 -26.29
CA GLU A 28 13.82 7.51 -27.56
C GLU A 28 14.51 8.43 -28.57
N VAL A 29 14.35 8.12 -29.87
CA VAL A 29 14.67 9.06 -30.96
C VAL A 29 13.37 9.39 -31.68
N LEU A 30 13.03 10.66 -31.71
CA LEU A 30 11.79 11.15 -32.31
C LEU A 30 12.13 12.02 -33.56
N GLU A 31 11.41 11.75 -34.65
CA GLU A 31 11.54 12.54 -35.89
C GLU A 31 10.38 13.52 -36.00
N GLY A 32 10.70 14.81 -36.17
CA GLY A 32 9.70 15.88 -36.30
C GLY A 32 8.78 15.72 -37.50
N GLY A 33 9.26 15.07 -38.58
CA GLY A 33 8.45 14.76 -39.76
C GLY A 33 7.25 13.82 -39.50
N ALA A 34 7.24 13.12 -38.40
CA ALA A 34 6.09 12.32 -37.95
C ALA A 34 4.90 13.20 -37.52
N PHE A 35 5.14 14.44 -37.10
CA PHE A 35 4.11 15.37 -36.69
C PHE A 35 3.64 16.27 -37.87
N ASP A 36 4.59 16.95 -38.56
CA ASP A 36 4.29 17.81 -39.69
C ASP A 36 5.42 17.84 -40.72
N ALA A 37 5.09 18.22 -41.97
CA ALA A 37 6.05 18.27 -43.06
C ALA A 37 7.12 19.38 -42.89
N GLY A 38 6.82 20.46 -42.16
CA GLY A 38 7.75 21.58 -41.91
C GLY A 38 8.85 21.19 -40.90
N SER A 39 8.60 20.20 -40.06
CA SER A 39 9.53 19.71 -39.00
C SER A 39 10.39 18.53 -39.45
N LYS A 40 10.39 18.10 -40.72
CA LYS A 40 11.11 16.92 -41.23
C LYS A 40 12.62 16.90 -40.94
N LYS A 41 13.21 18.07 -40.70
CA LYS A 41 14.65 18.21 -40.46
C LYS A 41 15.01 18.26 -38.97
N LYS A 42 14.03 18.06 -38.08
CA LYS A 42 14.26 18.04 -36.65
C LYS A 42 14.26 16.62 -36.14
N ILE A 43 15.25 16.30 -35.30
CA ILE A 43 15.39 15.05 -34.59
C ILE A 43 15.56 15.37 -33.11
N ALA A 44 14.81 14.70 -32.24
CA ALA A 44 15.00 14.77 -30.81
C ALA A 44 15.58 13.44 -30.29
N VAL A 45 16.67 13.52 -29.55
CA VAL A 45 17.18 12.40 -28.73
C VAL A 45 16.70 12.63 -27.32
N VAL A 46 15.87 11.74 -26.83
CA VAL A 46 15.25 11.78 -25.50
C VAL A 46 15.95 10.77 -24.61
N ARG A 47 16.41 11.22 -23.45
CA ARG A 47 17.06 10.37 -22.45
C ARG A 47 16.34 10.49 -21.12
N ARG A 48 16.46 9.47 -20.29
CA ARG A 48 16.10 9.53 -18.88
C ARG A 48 17.33 9.86 -18.05
N GLU A 49 17.22 10.81 -17.16
CA GLU A 49 18.27 11.23 -16.23
C GLU A 49 17.78 11.08 -14.79
N PRO A 50 18.66 10.80 -13.81
CA PRO A 50 18.30 10.78 -12.39
C PRO A 50 17.61 12.08 -11.98
N VAL A 51 16.68 12.00 -11.02
CA VAL A 51 16.09 13.21 -10.43
C VAL A 51 17.06 13.92 -9.51
N GLY A 52 17.94 13.19 -8.79
CA GLY A 52 18.95 13.73 -7.88
C GLY A 52 18.91 13.09 -6.49
N LEU A 53 18.49 13.83 -5.45
CA LEU A 53 18.35 13.30 -4.08
C LEU A 53 16.92 12.85 -3.81
N VAL A 54 16.74 11.55 -3.63
CA VAL A 54 15.47 10.93 -3.22
C VAL A 54 15.40 10.83 -1.70
N LEU A 55 14.41 11.47 -1.09
CA LEU A 55 14.05 11.26 0.31
C LEU A 55 13.11 10.05 0.41
N ALA A 56 13.62 8.92 0.87
CA ALA A 56 12.88 7.68 1.07
C ALA A 56 12.45 7.54 2.52
N ILE A 57 11.12 7.45 2.78
CA ILE A 57 10.57 7.31 4.14
C ILE A 57 9.70 6.06 4.18
N SER A 58 10.06 5.09 5.04
CA SER A 58 9.33 3.82 5.17
C SER A 58 8.53 3.72 6.47
N PRO A 59 7.46 2.91 6.50
CA PRO A 59 6.61 2.68 7.66
C PRO A 59 7.12 1.53 8.52
N PHE A 60 6.49 1.32 9.68
CA PHE A 60 6.88 0.31 10.67
C PHE A 60 6.42 -1.12 10.34
N ASN A 61 5.33 -1.27 9.58
CA ASN A 61 4.68 -2.57 9.36
C ASN A 61 5.42 -3.49 8.39
N TYR A 62 6.18 -2.90 7.45
CA TYR A 62 7.11 -3.60 6.56
C TYR A 62 8.43 -2.80 6.48
N PRO A 63 9.21 -2.79 7.58
CA PRO A 63 10.35 -1.88 7.72
C PRO A 63 11.50 -2.17 6.76
N VAL A 64 11.61 -3.40 6.27
CA VAL A 64 12.65 -3.84 5.32
C VAL A 64 12.13 -3.79 3.88
N ASN A 65 10.96 -4.38 3.61
CA ASN A 65 10.41 -4.48 2.26
C ASN A 65 10.05 -3.11 1.67
N LEU A 66 9.33 -2.28 2.44
CA LEU A 66 8.96 -0.94 1.96
C LEU A 66 10.14 0.04 1.95
N ALA A 67 11.21 -0.23 2.68
CA ALA A 67 12.48 0.47 2.50
C ALA A 67 13.17 0.04 1.19
N GLY A 68 13.33 -1.27 0.98
CA GLY A 68 13.94 -1.83 -0.24
C GLY A 68 13.22 -1.40 -1.52
N SER A 69 11.87 -1.38 -1.50
CA SER A 69 11.06 -0.95 -2.65
C SER A 69 11.22 0.53 -3.03
N LYS A 70 11.80 1.35 -2.15
CA LYS A 70 12.12 2.76 -2.40
C LYS A 70 13.59 2.95 -2.76
N ILE A 71 14.48 2.29 -2.01
CA ILE A 71 15.92 2.44 -2.14
C ILE A 71 16.42 1.83 -3.46
N ALA A 72 16.05 0.58 -3.77
CA ALA A 72 16.58 -0.11 -4.94
C ALA A 72 16.21 0.57 -6.26
N PRO A 73 14.94 0.95 -6.53
CA PRO A 73 14.60 1.70 -7.73
C PRO A 73 15.29 3.06 -7.85
N ALA A 74 15.48 3.79 -6.74
CA ALA A 74 16.19 5.06 -6.75
C ALA A 74 17.66 4.88 -7.12
N LEU A 75 18.34 3.90 -6.52
CA LEU A 75 19.74 3.63 -6.77
C LEU A 75 20.00 3.21 -8.23
N ILE A 76 19.16 2.35 -8.79
CA ILE A 76 19.32 1.90 -10.18
C ILE A 76 18.95 2.99 -11.19
N ALA A 77 18.08 3.93 -10.82
CA ALA A 77 17.80 5.15 -11.60
C ALA A 77 19.00 6.12 -11.64
N GLY A 78 19.99 5.92 -10.76
CA GLY A 78 21.19 6.75 -10.64
C GLY A 78 21.08 7.86 -9.59
N ASP A 79 20.09 7.80 -8.72
CA ASP A 79 19.85 8.77 -7.67
C ASP A 79 20.68 8.51 -6.40
N VAL A 80 20.83 9.55 -5.60
CA VAL A 80 21.32 9.46 -4.21
C VAL A 80 20.12 9.36 -3.28
N VAL A 81 20.22 8.55 -2.22
CA VAL A 81 19.12 8.31 -1.30
C VAL A 81 19.44 8.82 0.10
N ALA A 82 18.54 9.64 0.64
CA ALA A 82 18.43 9.95 2.06
C ALA A 82 17.29 9.09 2.63
N PHE A 83 17.64 8.04 3.36
CA PHE A 83 16.66 7.10 3.90
C PHE A 83 16.30 7.42 5.34
N LYS A 84 15.01 7.60 5.60
CA LYS A 84 14.47 7.73 6.95
C LYS A 84 13.68 6.48 7.34
N PRO A 85 14.24 5.57 8.14
CA PRO A 85 13.51 4.43 8.67
C PRO A 85 12.40 4.87 9.63
N PRO A 86 11.40 4.02 9.89
CA PRO A 86 10.39 4.28 10.92
C PRO A 86 11.04 4.35 12.31
N THR A 87 10.43 5.07 13.24
CA THR A 87 10.94 5.14 14.62
C THR A 87 10.91 3.76 15.29
N GLN A 88 9.78 3.07 15.19
CA GLN A 88 9.65 1.66 15.55
C GLN A 88 10.06 0.81 14.33
N GLY A 89 11.13 0.07 14.43
CA GLY A 89 11.72 -0.70 13.32
C GLY A 89 12.95 -0.05 12.68
N SER A 90 13.51 1.01 13.28
CA SER A 90 14.73 1.67 12.79
C SER A 90 15.88 0.69 12.63
N ILE A 91 16.07 -0.24 13.57
CA ILE A 91 17.14 -1.24 13.52
C ILE A 91 17.07 -2.07 12.24
N SER A 92 15.89 -2.59 11.90
CA SER A 92 15.70 -3.39 10.67
C SER A 92 16.04 -2.60 9.41
N GLY A 93 15.63 -1.32 9.35
CA GLY A 93 15.97 -0.44 8.23
C GLY A 93 17.45 -0.12 8.14
N LEU A 94 18.14 0.06 9.28
CA LEU A 94 19.59 0.31 9.33
C LEU A 94 20.39 -0.94 8.93
N LEU A 95 19.96 -2.14 9.33
CA LEU A 95 20.57 -3.40 8.88
C LEU A 95 20.45 -3.58 7.35
N LEU A 96 19.33 -3.16 6.75
CA LEU A 96 19.22 -3.14 5.29
C LEU A 96 20.26 -2.19 4.66
N VAL A 97 20.46 -1.00 5.23
CA VAL A 97 21.48 -0.05 4.74
C VAL A 97 22.88 -0.63 4.91
N GLU A 98 23.16 -1.30 6.02
CA GLU A 98 24.43 -2.00 6.26
C GLU A 98 24.69 -3.05 5.18
N ALA A 99 23.67 -3.85 4.81
CA ALA A 99 23.79 -4.83 3.72
C ALA A 99 24.18 -4.17 2.38
N PHE A 100 23.64 -3.00 2.04
CA PHE A 100 24.05 -2.24 0.86
C PHE A 100 25.51 -1.75 0.96
N VAL A 101 25.93 -1.31 2.14
CA VAL A 101 27.32 -0.88 2.37
C VAL A 101 28.29 -2.06 2.23
N GLU A 102 27.97 -3.23 2.82
CA GLU A 102 28.76 -4.45 2.68
C GLU A 102 28.83 -4.94 1.22
N ALA A 103 27.75 -4.74 0.45
CA ALA A 103 27.71 -5.01 -0.98
C ALA A 103 28.56 -4.04 -1.83
N GLY A 104 29.15 -3.00 -1.21
CA GLY A 104 30.12 -2.10 -1.86
C GLY A 104 29.48 -0.86 -2.50
N ILE A 105 28.30 -0.41 -2.04
CA ILE A 105 27.74 0.84 -2.54
C ILE A 105 28.67 2.00 -2.22
N PRO A 106 28.95 2.95 -3.14
CA PRO A 106 29.86 4.05 -2.87
C PRO A 106 29.39 4.94 -1.70
N ALA A 107 30.36 5.42 -0.92
CA ALA A 107 30.06 6.30 0.20
C ALA A 107 29.31 7.56 -0.25
N GLY A 108 28.26 7.93 0.49
CA GLY A 108 27.42 9.09 0.22
C GLY A 108 26.25 8.82 -0.74
N VAL A 109 26.20 7.66 -1.42
CA VAL A 109 25.08 7.32 -2.33
C VAL A 109 23.84 6.91 -1.56
N LEU A 110 23.98 6.18 -0.46
CA LEU A 110 22.89 5.83 0.46
C LEU A 110 23.22 6.31 1.87
N ASN A 111 22.37 7.17 2.42
CA ASN A 111 22.57 7.79 3.73
C ASN A 111 21.33 7.60 4.59
N SER A 112 21.50 7.33 5.89
CA SER A 112 20.40 7.16 6.83
C SER A 112 20.21 8.40 7.70
N ILE A 113 18.94 8.80 7.89
CA ILE A 113 18.53 9.89 8.79
C ILE A 113 17.56 9.32 9.82
N THR A 114 17.97 9.23 11.08
CA THR A 114 17.12 8.75 12.17
C THR A 114 16.52 9.90 12.98
N GLY A 115 15.28 9.72 13.43
CA GLY A 115 14.58 10.69 14.26
C GLY A 115 13.07 10.50 14.21
N ARG A 116 12.37 11.06 15.19
CA ARG A 116 10.91 11.05 15.22
C ARG A 116 10.37 11.94 14.11
N GLY A 117 9.39 11.45 13.34
CA GLY A 117 8.76 12.21 12.25
C GLY A 117 8.20 13.56 12.71
N SER A 118 7.62 13.61 13.92
CA SER A 118 7.11 14.85 14.53
C SER A 118 8.20 15.90 14.87
N VAL A 119 9.47 15.51 14.84
CA VAL A 119 10.61 16.42 15.18
C VAL A 119 11.36 16.85 13.93
N ILE A 120 11.64 15.89 13.03
CA ILE A 120 12.52 16.15 11.88
C ILE A 120 11.75 16.10 10.54
N GLY A 121 10.47 15.64 10.53
CA GLY A 121 9.75 15.32 9.32
C GLY A 121 9.63 16.50 8.36
N ASP A 122 9.06 17.60 8.83
CA ASP A 122 8.84 18.78 8.00
C ASP A 122 10.18 19.36 7.51
N TYR A 123 11.18 19.43 8.39
CA TYR A 123 12.51 19.94 8.04
C TYR A 123 13.17 19.15 6.88
N ILE A 124 13.15 17.81 6.94
CA ILE A 124 13.76 17.00 5.87
C ILE A 124 12.94 17.03 4.57
N VAL A 125 11.61 17.12 4.68
CA VAL A 125 10.70 17.24 3.53
C VAL A 125 10.89 18.58 2.84
N GLU A 126 11.03 19.69 3.57
CA GLU A 126 11.21 21.03 3.00
C GLU A 126 12.65 21.30 2.54
N HIS A 127 13.61 20.43 2.92
CA HIS A 127 15.02 20.69 2.65
C HIS A 127 15.31 20.83 1.16
N LYS A 128 15.95 21.95 0.79
CA LYS A 128 16.15 22.36 -0.62
C LYS A 128 16.97 21.39 -1.49
N ALA A 129 17.73 20.50 -0.86
CA ALA A 129 18.52 19.50 -1.57
C ALA A 129 17.69 18.26 -1.97
N VAL A 130 16.47 18.12 -1.47
CA VAL A 130 15.59 16.99 -1.83
C VAL A 130 14.93 17.29 -3.18
N ASP A 131 15.09 16.39 -4.12
CA ASP A 131 14.55 16.51 -5.48
C ASP A 131 13.29 15.63 -5.69
N PHE A 132 13.15 14.54 -4.93
CA PHE A 132 12.02 13.62 -4.98
C PHE A 132 11.69 13.09 -3.58
N ILE A 133 10.40 12.89 -3.29
CA ILE A 133 9.96 12.32 -2.00
C ILE A 133 9.18 11.04 -2.26
N ASN A 134 9.66 9.92 -1.69
CA ASN A 134 8.99 8.62 -1.73
C ASN A 134 8.59 8.21 -0.31
N PHE A 135 7.32 8.30 -0.01
CA PHE A 135 6.77 8.11 1.33
C PHE A 135 5.72 6.99 1.37
N THR A 136 5.77 6.18 2.41
CA THR A 136 4.67 5.29 2.81
C THR A 136 4.38 5.50 4.28
N GLY A 137 3.10 5.74 4.61
CA GLY A 137 2.65 5.96 5.97
C GLY A 137 1.18 6.37 6.05
N SER A 138 0.79 7.08 7.11
CA SER A 138 -0.61 7.51 7.30
C SER A 138 -1.01 8.63 6.35
N THR A 139 -2.29 8.66 5.96
CA THR A 139 -2.88 9.68 5.09
C THR A 139 -2.64 11.10 5.58
N PRO A 140 -2.88 11.47 6.86
CA PRO A 140 -2.63 12.83 7.32
C PRO A 140 -1.16 13.28 7.18
N VAL A 141 -0.21 12.36 7.36
CA VAL A 141 1.22 12.67 7.15
C VAL A 141 1.53 12.83 5.67
N GLY A 142 0.97 11.97 4.81
CA GLY A 142 1.12 12.07 3.36
C GLY A 142 0.57 13.37 2.79
N GLU A 143 -0.60 13.81 3.23
CA GLU A 143 -1.20 15.09 2.87
C GLU A 143 -0.32 16.27 3.30
N ASN A 144 0.25 16.21 4.51
CA ASN A 144 1.20 17.22 4.97
C ASN A 144 2.44 17.26 4.06
N ILE A 145 3.02 16.11 3.73
CA ILE A 145 4.15 16.00 2.80
C ILE A 145 3.79 16.56 1.43
N GLY A 146 2.62 16.22 0.89
CA GLY A 146 2.13 16.75 -0.39
C GLY A 146 2.09 18.28 -0.41
N ARG A 147 1.65 18.89 0.69
CA ARG A 147 1.60 20.35 0.87
C ARG A 147 3.00 20.98 0.95
N LEU A 148 3.93 20.34 1.68
CA LEU A 148 5.29 20.81 1.89
C LEU A 148 6.22 20.55 0.68
N ALA A 149 5.89 19.58 -0.15
CA ALA A 149 6.68 19.22 -1.33
C ALA A 149 6.74 20.34 -2.38
N ALA A 150 5.76 21.22 -2.42
CA ALA A 150 5.64 22.31 -3.41
C ALA A 150 5.70 21.75 -4.85
N MET A 151 6.72 22.15 -5.65
CA MET A 151 6.89 21.70 -7.04
C MET A 151 7.71 20.40 -7.19
N ARG A 152 8.14 19.80 -6.10
CA ARG A 152 8.92 18.55 -6.14
C ARG A 152 7.98 17.37 -6.42
N PRO A 153 8.37 16.45 -7.31
CA PRO A 153 7.60 15.24 -7.54
C PRO A 153 7.58 14.36 -6.28
N ILE A 154 6.44 13.72 -6.05
CA ILE A 154 6.17 12.87 -4.89
C ILE A 154 5.61 11.53 -5.31
N MET A 155 5.88 10.51 -4.51
CA MET A 155 5.24 9.22 -4.56
C MET A 155 4.76 8.90 -3.14
N LEU A 156 3.44 8.85 -2.97
CA LEU A 156 2.80 8.67 -1.68
C LEU A 156 1.98 7.39 -1.71
N GLU A 157 2.22 6.50 -0.75
CA GLU A 157 1.39 5.34 -0.46
C GLU A 157 0.86 5.45 0.96
N LEU A 158 -0.44 5.57 1.08
CA LEU A 158 -1.10 5.98 2.30
C LEU A 158 -2.06 4.90 2.81
N GLY A 159 -3.01 5.29 3.65
CA GLY A 159 -4.01 4.40 4.20
C GLY A 159 -4.98 3.83 3.16
N GLY A 160 -5.81 2.90 3.58
CA GLY A 160 -6.87 2.31 2.76
C GLY A 160 -8.02 1.80 3.62
N LYS A 161 -9.20 1.72 3.04
CA LYS A 161 -10.38 1.06 3.60
C LYS A 161 -10.90 0.00 2.63
N ASP A 162 -10.00 -0.92 2.28
CA ASP A 162 -10.21 -1.91 1.23
C ASP A 162 -11.44 -2.77 1.50
N ALA A 163 -12.32 -2.83 0.51
CA ALA A 163 -13.58 -3.57 0.59
C ALA A 163 -13.48 -4.90 -0.15
N ALA A 164 -14.03 -5.96 0.46
CA ALA A 164 -14.34 -7.21 -0.22
C ALA A 164 -15.84 -7.23 -0.56
N ILE A 165 -16.17 -7.17 -1.85
CA ILE A 165 -17.54 -7.28 -2.35
C ILE A 165 -17.83 -8.75 -2.64
N VAL A 166 -18.86 -9.30 -2.00
CA VAL A 166 -19.20 -10.73 -2.12
C VAL A 166 -20.60 -10.86 -2.70
N LEU A 167 -20.64 -11.46 -3.90
CA LEU A 167 -21.89 -11.68 -4.64
C LEU A 167 -22.55 -13.00 -4.23
N GLU A 168 -23.81 -13.16 -4.63
CA GLU A 168 -24.66 -14.30 -4.30
C GLU A 168 -24.18 -15.64 -4.86
N ASP A 169 -23.37 -15.63 -5.92
CA ASP A 169 -22.81 -16.81 -6.59
C ASP A 169 -21.36 -17.11 -6.17
N ALA A 170 -20.81 -16.40 -5.19
CA ALA A 170 -19.42 -16.58 -4.75
C ALA A 170 -19.20 -17.97 -4.14
N ASP A 171 -18.00 -18.53 -4.36
CA ASP A 171 -17.53 -19.67 -3.57
C ASP A 171 -17.24 -19.20 -2.14
N LEU A 172 -18.18 -19.45 -1.21
CA LEU A 172 -18.10 -18.94 0.14
C LEU A 172 -16.96 -19.56 0.97
N ASP A 173 -16.52 -20.78 0.66
CA ASP A 173 -15.37 -21.40 1.36
C ASP A 173 -14.04 -20.77 0.94
N LEU A 174 -13.87 -20.52 -0.35
CA LEU A 174 -12.74 -19.75 -0.90
C LEU A 174 -12.76 -18.33 -0.37
N THR A 175 -13.92 -17.69 -0.42
CA THR A 175 -14.15 -16.30 0.00
C THR A 175 -13.80 -16.11 1.49
N ALA A 176 -14.31 -16.96 2.37
CA ALA A 176 -14.06 -16.88 3.80
C ALA A 176 -12.56 -17.01 4.13
N LYS A 177 -11.85 -17.94 3.49
CA LYS A 177 -10.39 -18.12 3.67
C LYS A 177 -9.62 -16.86 3.23
N ASN A 178 -9.98 -16.29 2.09
CA ASN A 178 -9.34 -15.07 1.58
C ASN A 178 -9.65 -13.85 2.47
N ILE A 179 -10.88 -13.70 2.93
CA ILE A 179 -11.27 -12.62 3.83
C ILE A 179 -10.49 -12.71 5.15
N VAL A 180 -10.43 -13.89 5.77
CA VAL A 180 -9.69 -14.06 7.03
C VAL A 180 -8.20 -13.76 6.87
N ALA A 181 -7.56 -14.33 5.86
CA ALA A 181 -6.15 -14.02 5.57
C ALA A 181 -5.98 -12.53 5.19
N GLY A 182 -6.90 -11.96 4.42
CA GLY A 182 -6.90 -10.56 4.02
C GLY A 182 -7.04 -9.60 5.19
N ALA A 183 -7.85 -9.91 6.18
CA ALA A 183 -8.14 -9.04 7.32
C ALA A 183 -7.13 -9.18 8.48
N PHE A 184 -6.69 -10.40 8.79
CA PHE A 184 -6.00 -10.68 10.05
C PHE A 184 -4.50 -10.98 9.92
N ASP A 185 -3.97 -11.23 8.71
CA ASP A 185 -2.52 -11.32 8.51
C ASP A 185 -1.84 -10.02 8.99
N TYR A 186 -0.68 -10.13 9.68
CA TYR A 186 0.02 -9.01 10.32
C TYR A 186 -0.83 -8.27 11.37
N SER A 187 -1.76 -8.96 12.02
CA SER A 187 -2.70 -8.35 12.99
C SER A 187 -3.55 -7.23 12.37
N GLY A 188 -3.82 -7.28 11.06
CA GLY A 188 -4.53 -6.23 10.33
C GLY A 188 -3.73 -4.94 10.12
N GLN A 189 -2.45 -4.89 10.51
CA GLN A 189 -1.59 -3.69 10.39
C GLN A 189 -1.02 -3.54 8.97
N ARG A 190 -1.89 -3.59 7.97
CA ARG A 190 -1.55 -3.44 6.55
C ARG A 190 -2.45 -2.41 5.89
N CYS A 191 -1.87 -1.56 5.03
CA CYS A 191 -2.66 -0.66 4.20
C CYS A 191 -3.63 -1.43 3.28
N THR A 192 -3.19 -2.59 2.78
CA THR A 192 -3.98 -3.49 1.92
C THR A 192 -4.73 -4.58 2.69
N ALA A 193 -4.99 -4.46 3.98
CA ALA A 193 -5.87 -5.39 4.67
C ALA A 193 -7.32 -5.24 4.17
N ILE A 194 -8.07 -6.35 4.07
CA ILE A 194 -9.53 -6.26 3.95
C ILE A 194 -10.05 -5.65 5.24
N LYS A 195 -10.65 -4.47 5.16
CA LYS A 195 -11.10 -3.68 6.33
C LYS A 195 -12.61 -3.56 6.43
N ARG A 196 -13.33 -4.07 5.43
CA ARG A 196 -14.80 -4.22 5.41
C ARG A 196 -15.21 -5.24 4.38
N VAL A 197 -16.31 -5.94 4.66
CA VAL A 197 -16.95 -6.87 3.72
C VAL A 197 -18.31 -6.31 3.34
N LEU A 198 -18.54 -6.09 2.05
CA LEU A 198 -19.83 -5.70 1.48
C LEU A 198 -20.43 -6.96 0.89
N VAL A 199 -21.40 -7.57 1.59
CA VAL A 199 -21.91 -8.88 1.25
C VAL A 199 -23.38 -8.83 0.89
N MET A 200 -23.77 -9.52 -0.19
CA MET A 200 -25.18 -9.67 -0.57
C MET A 200 -25.96 -10.36 0.55
N ASP A 201 -27.11 -9.78 0.94
CA ASP A 201 -27.95 -10.27 2.04
C ASP A 201 -28.23 -11.78 1.94
N SER A 202 -28.42 -12.30 0.72
CA SER A 202 -28.76 -13.71 0.48
C SER A 202 -27.70 -14.72 0.94
N VAL A 203 -26.45 -14.30 1.06
CA VAL A 203 -25.31 -15.17 1.44
C VAL A 203 -24.58 -14.68 2.70
N ALA A 204 -25.07 -13.60 3.30
CA ALA A 204 -24.40 -12.95 4.43
C ALA A 204 -24.32 -13.86 5.66
N ASP A 205 -25.41 -14.52 6.06
CA ASP A 205 -25.45 -15.38 7.24
C ASP A 205 -24.41 -16.52 7.14
N GLU A 206 -24.39 -17.21 6.00
CA GLU A 206 -23.47 -18.32 5.75
C GLU A 206 -22.01 -17.83 5.72
N LEU A 207 -21.73 -16.72 5.07
CA LEU A 207 -20.38 -16.18 5.01
C LEU A 207 -19.87 -15.73 6.37
N VAL A 208 -20.70 -15.02 7.15
CA VAL A 208 -20.35 -14.57 8.51
C VAL A 208 -20.05 -15.77 9.41
N GLU A 209 -20.87 -16.85 9.34
CA GLU A 209 -20.62 -18.07 10.10
C GLU A 209 -19.29 -18.72 9.73
N LYS A 210 -19.01 -18.89 8.42
CA LYS A 210 -17.76 -19.46 7.94
C LYS A 210 -16.52 -18.62 8.36
N VAL A 211 -16.59 -17.31 8.22
CA VAL A 211 -15.51 -16.39 8.63
C VAL A 211 -15.30 -16.46 10.13
N THR A 212 -16.37 -16.43 10.94
CA THR A 212 -16.28 -16.52 12.41
C THR A 212 -15.66 -17.83 12.85
N ALA A 213 -16.03 -18.95 12.23
CA ALA A 213 -15.45 -20.25 12.52
C ALA A 213 -13.94 -20.32 12.21
N LEU A 214 -13.51 -19.73 11.09
CA LEU A 214 -12.09 -19.65 10.73
C LEU A 214 -11.31 -18.73 11.68
N VAL A 215 -11.90 -17.60 12.08
CA VAL A 215 -11.30 -16.66 13.04
C VAL A 215 -11.09 -17.30 14.41
N GLY A 216 -12.00 -18.18 14.83
CA GLY A 216 -11.84 -18.95 16.07
C GLY A 216 -10.61 -19.86 16.12
N ASN A 217 -9.99 -20.14 14.97
CA ASN A 217 -8.77 -20.95 14.87
C ASN A 217 -7.48 -20.10 14.81
N ILE A 218 -7.58 -18.78 14.82
CA ILE A 218 -6.42 -17.89 14.79
C ILE A 218 -5.71 -17.92 16.15
N THR A 219 -4.42 -18.20 16.12
CA THR A 219 -3.58 -18.12 17.32
C THR A 219 -3.28 -16.67 17.66
N VAL A 220 -3.55 -16.28 18.91
CA VAL A 220 -3.33 -14.92 19.44
C VAL A 220 -2.33 -14.99 20.57
N GLY A 221 -1.31 -14.17 20.56
CA GLY A 221 -0.28 -14.16 21.59
C GLY A 221 0.95 -13.32 21.23
N MET A 222 2.06 -13.59 21.89
CA MET A 222 3.30 -12.87 21.64
C MET A 222 4.05 -13.41 20.41
N PRO A 223 4.88 -12.61 19.75
CA PRO A 223 5.65 -13.03 18.57
C PRO A 223 6.52 -14.27 18.82
N GLU A 224 7.06 -14.41 20.02
CA GLU A 224 7.91 -15.54 20.45
C GLU A 224 7.14 -16.87 20.43
N GLU A 225 5.82 -16.82 20.59
CA GLU A 225 4.90 -17.96 20.56
C GLU A 225 4.51 -18.35 19.13
N SER A 226 5.01 -17.62 18.12
CA SER A 226 4.63 -17.79 16.72
C SER A 226 3.12 -17.60 16.47
N ALA A 227 2.46 -16.76 17.28
CA ALA A 227 1.07 -16.41 17.12
C ALA A 227 0.82 -15.69 15.80
N SER A 228 -0.38 -15.89 15.21
CA SER A 228 -0.78 -15.26 13.95
C SER A 228 -1.20 -13.81 14.16
N VAL A 229 -1.88 -13.52 15.26
CA VAL A 229 -2.22 -12.17 15.71
C VAL A 229 -1.39 -11.85 16.94
N THR A 230 -0.66 -10.75 16.86
CA THR A 230 0.31 -10.27 17.86
C THR A 230 -0.04 -8.85 18.27
N PRO A 231 0.57 -8.28 19.32
CA PRO A 231 0.30 -6.92 19.76
C PRO A 231 0.43 -5.90 18.63
N LEU A 232 -0.44 -4.88 18.64
CA LEU A 232 -0.31 -3.71 17.78
C LEU A 232 0.95 -2.93 18.15
N ILE A 233 1.37 -2.05 17.25
CA ILE A 233 2.66 -1.34 17.36
C ILE A 233 2.84 -0.58 18.68
N ASP A 234 1.77 -0.03 19.22
CA ASP A 234 1.76 0.64 20.52
C ASP A 234 0.34 0.72 21.12
N THR A 235 0.26 1.19 22.37
CA THR A 235 -0.99 1.34 23.09
C THR A 235 -1.92 2.35 22.43
N LYS A 236 -1.37 3.42 21.81
CA LYS A 236 -2.19 4.43 21.13
C LYS A 236 -2.93 3.84 19.93
N ALA A 237 -2.28 2.99 19.17
CA ALA A 237 -2.93 2.26 18.07
C ALA A 237 -4.03 1.33 18.59
N ALA A 238 -3.77 0.63 19.72
CA ALA A 238 -4.76 -0.21 20.36
C ALA A 238 -5.95 0.58 20.93
N ASP A 239 -5.71 1.75 21.51
CA ASP A 239 -6.78 2.64 22.00
C ASP A 239 -7.68 3.13 20.85
N PHE A 240 -7.09 3.45 19.71
CA PHE A 240 -7.84 3.86 18.52
C PHE A 240 -8.74 2.72 18.01
N VAL A 241 -8.19 1.51 17.86
CA VAL A 241 -8.96 0.33 17.42
C VAL A 241 -10.07 0.01 18.43
N GLN A 242 -9.77 0.08 19.73
CA GLN A 242 -10.78 -0.13 20.76
C GLN A 242 -11.92 0.89 20.64
N GLY A 243 -11.61 2.15 20.39
CA GLY A 243 -12.63 3.18 20.17
C GLY A 243 -13.55 2.92 18.98
N LEU A 244 -13.04 2.26 17.92
CA LEU A 244 -13.88 1.81 16.78
C LEU A 244 -14.76 0.62 17.15
N ILE A 245 -14.25 -0.29 17.97
CA ILE A 245 -14.98 -1.44 18.50
C ILE A 245 -16.14 -0.94 19.40
N ASP A 246 -15.83 -0.04 20.31
CA ASP A 246 -16.80 0.51 21.27
C ASP A 246 -17.92 1.26 20.55
N ASP A 247 -17.58 2.09 19.56
CA ASP A 247 -18.55 2.80 18.70
C ASP A 247 -19.48 1.82 17.95
N ALA A 248 -18.94 0.75 17.38
CA ALA A 248 -19.74 -0.24 16.67
C ALA A 248 -20.71 -0.98 17.62
N VAL A 249 -20.26 -1.33 18.82
CA VAL A 249 -21.10 -1.96 19.83
C VAL A 249 -22.19 -1.02 20.31
N GLU A 250 -21.85 0.23 20.61
CA GLU A 250 -22.78 1.26 21.08
C GLU A 250 -23.88 1.55 20.05
N GLN A 251 -23.52 1.52 18.78
CA GLN A 251 -24.47 1.73 17.67
C GLN A 251 -25.21 0.47 17.24
N GLY A 252 -25.00 -0.66 17.91
CA GLY A 252 -25.82 -1.88 17.76
C GLY A 252 -25.29 -2.89 16.74
N ALA A 253 -24.04 -2.80 16.30
CA ALA A 253 -23.40 -3.86 15.52
C ALA A 253 -23.29 -5.15 16.33
N THR A 254 -23.44 -6.29 15.68
CA THR A 254 -23.43 -7.60 16.35
C THR A 254 -22.04 -8.19 16.37
N ALA A 255 -21.39 -8.23 17.53
CA ALA A 255 -20.12 -8.93 17.69
C ALA A 255 -20.30 -10.44 17.51
N LYS A 256 -19.53 -11.04 16.62
CA LYS A 256 -19.57 -12.48 16.31
C LYS A 256 -18.44 -13.25 17.00
N THR A 257 -17.45 -12.53 17.54
CA THR A 257 -16.34 -13.07 18.33
C THR A 257 -16.32 -12.44 19.70
N GLU A 258 -15.61 -13.05 20.66
CA GLU A 258 -15.37 -12.44 21.97
C GLU A 258 -14.51 -11.18 21.79
N LEU A 259 -14.97 -10.07 22.36
CA LEU A 259 -14.24 -8.80 22.34
C LEU A 259 -13.26 -8.79 23.53
N LYS A 260 -11.97 -8.94 23.23
CA LYS A 260 -10.93 -9.01 24.24
C LYS A 260 -9.71 -8.18 23.86
N ARG A 261 -9.15 -7.49 24.86
CA ARG A 261 -7.91 -6.72 24.75
C ARG A 261 -7.02 -6.92 25.97
N GLU A 262 -5.72 -7.08 25.75
CA GLU A 262 -4.69 -7.16 26.79
C GLU A 262 -3.55 -6.18 26.45
N GLY A 263 -3.57 -5.00 27.04
CA GLY A 263 -2.62 -3.94 26.68
C GLY A 263 -2.79 -3.46 25.25
N ASN A 264 -1.80 -3.70 24.40
CA ASN A 264 -1.86 -3.43 22.95
C ASN A 264 -2.13 -4.68 22.10
N LEU A 265 -2.40 -5.84 22.71
CA LEU A 265 -2.89 -7.03 22.05
C LEU A 265 -4.42 -6.98 21.97
N ILE A 266 -4.95 -6.84 20.75
CA ILE A 266 -6.37 -6.91 20.46
C ILE A 266 -6.66 -8.26 19.82
N TYR A 267 -7.65 -8.98 20.35
CA TYR A 267 -8.11 -10.24 19.77
C TYR A 267 -8.93 -9.98 18.51
N PRO A 268 -8.92 -10.89 17.52
CA PRO A 268 -9.67 -10.72 16.29
C PRO A 268 -11.16 -10.47 16.53
N ALA A 269 -11.66 -9.32 16.09
CA ALA A 269 -13.04 -8.90 16.26
C ALA A 269 -13.78 -8.92 14.92
N VAL A 270 -14.86 -9.69 14.84
CA VAL A 270 -15.76 -9.76 13.69
C VAL A 270 -17.11 -9.16 14.08
N PHE A 271 -17.58 -8.22 13.28
CA PHE A 271 -18.87 -7.56 13.47
C PHE A 271 -19.79 -7.81 12.29
N ASP A 272 -21.04 -8.18 12.57
CA ASP A 272 -22.13 -8.23 11.61
C ASP A 272 -23.10 -7.06 11.82
N HIS A 273 -23.92 -6.76 10.81
CA HIS A 273 -24.88 -5.65 10.84
C HIS A 273 -24.24 -4.28 11.10
N VAL A 274 -23.01 -4.08 10.62
CA VAL A 274 -22.41 -2.75 10.62
C VAL A 274 -23.09 -1.90 9.56
N THR A 275 -23.48 -0.67 9.94
CA THR A 275 -24.13 0.30 9.04
C THR A 275 -23.17 1.41 8.63
N THR A 276 -23.52 2.15 7.60
CA THR A 276 -22.75 3.29 7.11
C THR A 276 -22.76 4.50 8.07
N ASP A 277 -23.53 4.48 9.15
CA ASP A 277 -23.50 5.52 10.19
C ASP A 277 -22.36 5.29 11.20
N MET A 278 -21.80 4.08 11.25
CA MET A 278 -20.75 3.68 12.20
C MET A 278 -19.36 4.07 11.69
N ARG A 279 -18.49 4.53 12.60
CA ARG A 279 -17.09 4.85 12.30
C ARG A 279 -16.34 3.66 11.67
N LEU A 280 -16.64 2.45 12.15
CA LEU A 280 -16.01 1.23 11.66
C LEU A 280 -16.28 0.94 10.17
N ALA A 281 -17.31 1.52 9.56
CA ALA A 281 -17.55 1.41 8.12
C ALA A 281 -16.53 2.22 7.29
N TRP A 282 -15.96 3.30 7.85
CA TRP A 282 -15.18 4.30 7.10
C TRP A 282 -13.74 4.46 7.55
N GLU A 283 -13.48 4.49 8.85
CA GLU A 283 -12.15 4.74 9.39
C GLU A 283 -11.25 3.49 9.23
N GLU A 284 -9.98 3.70 8.91
CA GLU A 284 -8.98 2.63 8.81
C GLU A 284 -8.56 2.15 10.19
N PRO A 285 -8.90 0.92 10.63
CA PRO A 285 -8.57 0.44 11.97
C PRO A 285 -7.07 0.17 12.16
N PHE A 286 -6.39 -0.29 11.12
CA PHE A 286 -5.01 -0.77 11.18
C PHE A 286 -4.78 -1.76 12.35
N GLY A 287 -5.74 -2.67 12.51
CA GLY A 287 -5.83 -3.65 13.57
C GLY A 287 -6.78 -4.80 13.22
N PRO A 288 -6.89 -5.84 14.06
CA PRO A 288 -7.60 -7.08 13.74
C PRO A 288 -9.12 -6.95 13.93
N VAL A 289 -9.76 -6.07 13.19
CA VAL A 289 -11.23 -5.83 13.25
C VAL A 289 -11.82 -5.88 11.85
N LEU A 290 -12.87 -6.67 11.69
CA LEU A 290 -13.53 -6.90 10.42
C LEU A 290 -15.05 -6.68 10.50
N PRO A 291 -15.59 -5.59 9.93
CA PRO A 291 -17.02 -5.37 9.80
C PRO A 291 -17.61 -6.02 8.55
N PHE A 292 -18.81 -6.57 8.69
CA PHE A 292 -19.70 -6.96 7.60
C PHE A 292 -20.83 -5.94 7.47
N ILE A 293 -20.97 -5.41 6.26
CA ILE A 293 -22.04 -4.51 5.84
C ILE A 293 -22.86 -5.28 4.82
N ARG A 294 -24.11 -5.50 5.12
CA ARG A 294 -25.04 -6.21 4.24
C ARG A 294 -25.56 -5.25 3.18
N VAL A 295 -25.62 -5.71 1.94
CA VAL A 295 -26.09 -4.92 0.80
C VAL A 295 -27.16 -5.67 0.03
N SER A 296 -28.09 -4.91 -0.55
CA SER A 296 -29.22 -5.44 -1.31
C SER A 296 -28.93 -5.58 -2.80
N SER A 297 -27.91 -4.87 -3.30
CA SER A 297 -27.50 -4.89 -4.71
C SER A 297 -26.01 -4.63 -4.91
N VAL A 298 -25.51 -4.96 -6.09
CA VAL A 298 -24.14 -4.67 -6.51
C VAL A 298 -23.90 -3.17 -6.61
N GLU A 299 -24.87 -2.41 -7.09
CA GLU A 299 -24.81 -0.96 -7.21
C GLU A 299 -24.64 -0.30 -5.84
N GLU A 300 -25.33 -0.82 -4.81
CA GLU A 300 -25.16 -0.37 -3.42
C GLU A 300 -23.74 -0.67 -2.91
N ALA A 301 -23.22 -1.87 -3.17
CA ALA A 301 -21.86 -2.25 -2.78
C ALA A 301 -20.82 -1.34 -3.45
N ILE A 302 -20.94 -1.08 -4.76
CA ILE A 302 -20.06 -0.17 -5.49
C ILE A 302 -20.15 1.24 -4.93
N LYS A 303 -21.36 1.74 -4.67
CA LYS A 303 -21.60 3.06 -4.10
C LYS A 303 -20.89 3.20 -2.74
N ILE A 304 -21.13 2.28 -1.80
CA ILE A 304 -20.51 2.30 -0.47
C ILE A 304 -18.98 2.19 -0.59
N SER A 305 -18.47 1.37 -1.53
CA SER A 305 -17.03 1.28 -1.77
C SER A 305 -16.45 2.62 -2.21
N ASN A 306 -17.10 3.30 -3.16
CA ASN A 306 -16.62 4.53 -3.78
C ASN A 306 -16.85 5.78 -2.91
N GLU A 307 -17.79 5.77 -1.97
CA GLU A 307 -18.00 6.87 -1.00
C GLU A 307 -16.85 6.99 0.02
N SER A 308 -15.97 5.99 0.11
CA SER A 308 -14.77 6.07 0.94
C SER A 308 -13.85 7.21 0.50
N GLU A 309 -13.27 7.91 1.47
CA GLU A 309 -12.16 8.86 1.22
C GLU A 309 -10.90 8.15 0.71
N PHE A 310 -10.80 6.83 0.92
CA PHE A 310 -9.71 5.97 0.47
C PHE A 310 -10.04 5.30 -0.87
N GLY A 311 -8.99 4.94 -1.60
CA GLY A 311 -9.10 4.19 -2.85
C GLY A 311 -7.83 3.39 -3.13
N LEU A 312 -7.42 2.50 -2.19
CA LEU A 312 -6.21 1.71 -2.37
C LEU A 312 -6.51 0.44 -3.17
N GLN A 313 -7.27 -0.48 -2.60
CA GLN A 313 -7.64 -1.72 -3.28
C GLN A 313 -9.09 -2.11 -3.00
N GLY A 314 -9.60 -3.03 -3.86
CA GLY A 314 -10.85 -3.73 -3.66
C GLY A 314 -10.73 -5.19 -4.05
N ALA A 315 -11.63 -6.02 -3.55
CA ALA A 315 -11.77 -7.41 -3.97
C ALA A 315 -13.22 -7.70 -4.37
N VAL A 316 -13.41 -8.54 -5.39
CA VAL A 316 -14.73 -8.99 -5.86
C VAL A 316 -14.73 -10.51 -5.88
N PHE A 317 -15.70 -11.10 -5.21
CA PHE A 317 -15.90 -12.56 -5.14
C PHE A 317 -17.19 -12.95 -5.86
N THR A 318 -17.06 -13.68 -6.96
CA THR A 318 -18.16 -14.19 -7.81
C THR A 318 -17.62 -15.28 -8.73
N GLN A 319 -18.47 -16.15 -9.22
CA GLN A 319 -18.11 -17.11 -10.27
C GLN A 319 -18.33 -16.53 -11.69
N ASP A 320 -18.99 -15.38 -11.80
CA ASP A 320 -19.22 -14.67 -13.05
C ASP A 320 -18.08 -13.66 -13.33
N TYR A 321 -17.07 -14.08 -14.07
CA TYR A 321 -15.93 -13.22 -14.43
C TYR A 321 -16.32 -11.96 -15.23
N PRO A 322 -17.21 -12.02 -16.27
CA PRO A 322 -17.71 -10.80 -16.92
C PRO A 322 -18.29 -9.79 -15.92
N ARG A 323 -19.10 -10.26 -14.97
CA ARG A 323 -19.69 -9.41 -13.91
C ARG A 323 -18.59 -8.85 -12.99
N ALA A 324 -17.59 -9.66 -12.61
CA ALA A 324 -16.46 -9.21 -11.81
C ALA A 324 -15.68 -8.07 -12.48
N PHE A 325 -15.40 -8.18 -13.80
CA PHE A 325 -14.74 -7.12 -14.56
C PHE A 325 -15.59 -5.85 -14.66
N ALA A 326 -16.91 -5.98 -14.90
CA ALA A 326 -17.79 -4.84 -14.95
C ALA A 326 -17.90 -4.09 -13.60
N ILE A 327 -17.77 -4.80 -12.48
CA ILE A 327 -17.68 -4.19 -11.14
C ILE A 327 -16.31 -3.52 -10.98
N ALA A 328 -15.22 -4.20 -11.34
CA ALA A 328 -13.87 -3.68 -11.22
C ALA A 328 -13.67 -2.36 -11.96
N GLU A 329 -14.27 -2.19 -13.14
CA GLU A 329 -14.21 -0.94 -13.92
C GLU A 329 -14.94 0.24 -13.24
N GLN A 330 -15.85 -0.03 -12.31
CA GLN A 330 -16.63 0.98 -11.61
C GLN A 330 -16.02 1.35 -10.23
N LEU A 331 -15.09 0.54 -9.71
CA LEU A 331 -14.47 0.79 -8.42
C LEU A 331 -13.37 1.86 -8.53
N GLU A 332 -13.47 2.89 -7.73
CA GLU A 332 -12.49 3.98 -7.64
C GLU A 332 -11.31 3.62 -6.73
N VAL A 333 -10.57 2.59 -7.13
CA VAL A 333 -9.40 2.07 -6.40
C VAL A 333 -8.23 1.82 -7.36
N GLY A 334 -7.03 1.75 -6.82
CA GLY A 334 -5.83 1.51 -7.63
C GLY A 334 -5.69 0.07 -8.15
N THR A 335 -6.22 -0.91 -7.42
CA THR A 335 -6.15 -2.33 -7.81
C THR A 335 -7.41 -3.06 -7.37
N VAL A 336 -7.95 -3.91 -8.25
CA VAL A 336 -9.05 -4.83 -7.92
C VAL A 336 -8.58 -6.27 -8.04
N HIS A 337 -8.84 -7.07 -7.00
CA HIS A 337 -8.58 -8.51 -6.97
C HIS A 337 -9.89 -9.27 -7.24
N ILE A 338 -9.86 -10.23 -8.15
CA ILE A 338 -11.00 -11.11 -8.42
C ILE A 338 -10.73 -12.46 -7.75
N ASN A 339 -11.64 -12.89 -6.90
CA ASN A 339 -11.59 -14.14 -6.14
C ASN A 339 -10.30 -14.33 -5.32
N ASN A 340 -9.74 -13.24 -4.84
CA ASN A 340 -8.57 -13.24 -3.99
C ASN A 340 -8.64 -12.09 -2.98
N LYS A 341 -7.86 -12.19 -1.90
CA LYS A 341 -7.72 -11.13 -0.92
C LYS A 341 -7.01 -9.91 -1.51
N THR A 342 -7.29 -8.74 -0.96
CA THR A 342 -6.49 -7.54 -1.21
C THR A 342 -5.08 -7.74 -0.65
N GLN A 343 -4.09 -7.43 -1.46
CA GLN A 343 -2.68 -7.56 -1.10
C GLN A 343 -1.83 -6.76 -2.08
N ARG A 344 -0.63 -6.37 -1.65
CA ARG A 344 0.35 -5.94 -2.63
C ARG A 344 0.69 -7.16 -3.51
N GLY A 345 0.40 -7.06 -4.81
CA GLY A 345 0.66 -8.11 -5.78
C GLY A 345 2.15 -8.44 -5.88
N THR A 346 2.57 -9.12 -6.93
CA THR A 346 4.00 -9.24 -7.24
C THR A 346 4.57 -7.84 -7.49
N ASP A 347 5.81 -7.58 -7.07
CA ASP A 347 6.38 -6.24 -7.03
C ASP A 347 6.70 -5.62 -8.40
N ASN A 348 6.52 -6.39 -9.47
CA ASN A 348 6.53 -5.93 -10.86
C ASN A 348 5.18 -5.37 -11.34
N PHE A 349 4.08 -5.61 -10.61
CA PHE A 349 2.78 -5.03 -10.94
C PHE A 349 2.70 -3.57 -10.47
N PRO A 350 1.90 -2.73 -11.17
CA PRO A 350 1.63 -1.38 -10.67
C PRO A 350 0.88 -1.46 -9.34
N PHE A 351 1.28 -0.62 -8.42
CA PHE A 351 0.64 -0.46 -7.12
C PHE A 351 0.44 1.03 -6.85
N LEU A 352 -0.79 1.43 -6.69
CA LEU A 352 -1.14 2.84 -6.49
C LEU A 352 -2.39 2.96 -5.62
N GLY A 353 -2.53 4.07 -4.95
CA GLY A 353 -3.77 4.53 -4.34
C GLY A 353 -4.30 5.75 -5.08
N VAL A 354 -5.62 5.85 -5.14
CA VAL A 354 -6.33 7.08 -5.56
C VAL A 354 -6.96 7.74 -4.34
N LYS A 355 -7.55 8.92 -4.50
CA LYS A 355 -8.13 9.69 -3.39
C LYS A 355 -7.12 9.89 -2.24
N GLY A 356 -7.53 9.68 -0.98
CA GLY A 356 -6.68 9.75 0.22
C GLY A 356 -5.68 8.59 0.38
N SER A 357 -5.65 7.63 -0.54
CA SER A 357 -4.73 6.49 -0.46
C SER A 357 -3.39 6.72 -1.14
N GLY A 358 -3.20 7.80 -1.88
CA GLY A 358 -1.87 8.10 -2.39
C GLY A 358 -1.82 8.93 -3.66
N ALA A 359 -0.58 9.11 -4.14
CA ALA A 359 -0.24 9.79 -5.40
C ALA A 359 0.99 9.15 -6.03
N GLY A 360 0.98 9.00 -7.33
CA GLY A 360 2.02 8.27 -8.06
C GLY A 360 1.78 6.75 -8.07
N THR A 361 2.65 6.03 -8.79
CA THR A 361 2.51 4.57 -8.96
C THR A 361 3.82 3.88 -8.57
N GLN A 362 3.75 2.95 -7.63
CA GLN A 362 4.85 2.03 -7.33
C GLN A 362 4.76 0.76 -8.18
N GLY A 363 5.70 -0.14 -7.95
CA GLY A 363 6.06 -1.27 -8.78
C GLY A 363 7.45 -0.99 -9.35
N VAL A 364 8.32 -1.99 -9.42
CA VAL A 364 9.76 -1.74 -9.68
C VAL A 364 9.98 -0.85 -10.90
N LYS A 365 9.40 -1.20 -12.05
CA LYS A 365 9.50 -0.41 -13.29
C LYS A 365 8.97 1.01 -13.10
N TYR A 366 7.76 1.14 -12.58
CA TYR A 366 7.09 2.43 -12.38
C TYR A 366 7.85 3.32 -11.41
N SER A 367 8.42 2.73 -10.35
CA SER A 367 9.23 3.46 -9.38
C SER A 367 10.54 3.98 -9.99
N ILE A 368 11.22 3.17 -10.83
CA ILE A 368 12.43 3.60 -11.56
C ILE A 368 12.08 4.76 -12.51
N GLU A 369 11.00 4.62 -13.29
CA GLU A 369 10.55 5.66 -14.22
C GLU A 369 10.18 6.96 -13.50
N ALA A 370 9.49 6.88 -12.35
CA ALA A 370 9.08 8.05 -11.56
C ALA A 370 10.28 8.79 -10.94
N MET A 371 11.35 8.08 -10.59
CA MET A 371 12.59 8.64 -10.05
C MET A 371 13.62 8.96 -11.15
N THR A 372 13.14 9.15 -12.38
CA THR A 372 13.91 9.72 -13.50
C THR A 372 13.14 10.89 -14.12
N ARG A 373 13.86 11.78 -14.77
CA ARG A 373 13.27 12.85 -15.59
C ARG A 373 13.67 12.71 -17.04
N VAL A 374 12.76 13.09 -17.92
CA VAL A 374 13.01 13.13 -19.36
C VAL A 374 13.83 14.36 -19.71
N LYS A 375 14.89 14.18 -20.51
CA LYS A 375 15.66 15.26 -21.12
C LYS A 375 15.75 15.08 -22.62
N SER A 376 15.29 16.07 -23.36
CA SER A 376 15.30 16.08 -24.82
C SER A 376 16.43 16.98 -25.34
N THR A 377 17.22 16.44 -26.29
CA THR A 377 18.20 17.22 -27.08
C THR A 377 17.73 17.25 -28.51
N VAL A 378 17.43 18.42 -29.00
CA VAL A 378 16.88 18.61 -30.36
C VAL A 378 17.97 19.05 -31.31
N PHE A 379 18.07 18.37 -32.45
CA PHE A 379 18.94 18.71 -33.56
C PHE A 379 18.10 19.26 -34.72
N ASP A 380 18.56 20.34 -35.34
CA ASP A 380 18.06 20.78 -36.63
C ASP A 380 19.09 20.40 -37.71
N ILE A 381 18.78 19.35 -38.46
CA ILE A 381 19.70 18.81 -39.51
C ILE A 381 19.63 19.57 -40.83
N ALA A 382 18.89 20.69 -40.90
CA ALA A 382 18.77 21.50 -42.07
C ALA A 382 20.08 22.20 -42.47
N ASN A 383 21.01 22.33 -41.52
CA ASN A 383 22.22 23.13 -41.70
C ASN A 383 23.50 22.27 -41.81
N TYR A 384 23.35 20.94 -42.03
CA TYR A 384 24.47 20.02 -42.28
C TYR A 384 24.37 19.36 -43.64
#